data_64d49d36f6040a03410e042373c4d576
#
_entry.id   64d49d36f6040a03410e042373c4d576
#
_cell.length_a   1.000
_cell.length_b   1.000
_cell.length_c   1.000
_cell.angle_alpha   90.00
_cell.angle_beta   90.00
_cell.angle_gamma   90.00
#
_symmetry.space_group_name_H-M   'P 1'
#
loop_
_entity.id
_entity.type
_entity.pdbx_description
1 polymer ?
#
loop_
_entity_poly.entity_id
_entity_poly.type
_entity_poly.pdbx_seq_one_letter_code
_entity_poly.pdbx_strand_id
1 'polypeptide(L)'
;MKTKHYILIMGFFVSLSVQGQESWTLARCIAYAQEHASEVRRQTLEQEQKRADYRTSLLNFLPSVSAEVSGQYSWGRNIDPETNTYNNVTTFNNYYQLGASVTLFDGGAIWNAFRQARLDRASAQSAVQQARDDKAITVMEKYVDAVYTRRSIALAEEKWRDSKALLVKTQRLFELGEKSRPDVVQVESQVAEDEYNLLHQRHLADKALNDLKTAMNFPAGDSLAVSALPVDVHTAATLPANRTACDSLMRHGFFLAERPAVTVAAAKAEHARMEWKIQRAALLPKLSLGGGEATNYYKNLTAGYKAEGFGSQFRNNMGEYVYMTLSIPIFNASSWNRARRAKTDWQEAQLDLAEARRKQHDDALQAVLDYHGYAREVEQLQRKVASDSLAHHLSSRKYEEGMLSVYDLHTTAQTLMQSRLLLLQSEMMLALKARLVNYYVTGELGVRN
;
A
#
# COMPACT_ATOMS: atom_id res chain seq x y z
N MET A 1 64.25 45.89 4.02
CA MET A 1 63.95 44.45 3.90
C MET A 1 62.60 44.29 3.22
N LYS A 2 62.58 43.77 1.98
CA LYS A 2 61.38 43.68 1.13
C LYS A 2 60.75 42.33 1.31
N THR A 3 59.59 42.20 1.85
CA THR A 3 58.79 40.98 1.93
C THR A 3 57.85 40.90 0.71
N LYS A 4 58.10 39.91 -0.15
CA LYS A 4 57.29 39.59 -1.33
C LYS A 4 56.09 38.76 -0.90
N HIS A 5 54.86 39.25 -1.20
CA HIS A 5 53.60 38.53 -1.06
C HIS A 5 53.38 37.69 -2.32
N TYR A 6 53.37 36.36 -2.20
CA TYR A 6 52.93 35.42 -3.25
C TYR A 6 51.44 35.21 -3.08
N ILE A 7 50.64 35.73 -4.03
CA ILE A 7 49.22 35.41 -4.18
C ILE A 7 49.12 34.09 -4.93
N LEU A 8 48.71 33.06 -4.20
CA LEU A 8 48.40 31.73 -4.75
C LEU A 8 46.95 31.76 -5.27
N ILE A 9 46.75 31.86 -6.59
CA ILE A 9 45.46 31.73 -7.25
C ILE A 9 45.16 30.22 -7.31
N MET A 10 44.31 29.76 -6.38
CA MET A 10 43.78 28.39 -6.37
C MET A 10 42.58 28.33 -7.32
N GLY A 11 42.81 27.88 -8.56
CA GLY A 11 41.80 27.65 -9.56
C GLY A 11 40.83 26.52 -9.11
N PHE A 12 39.63 26.89 -8.76
CA PHE A 12 38.54 25.96 -8.44
C PHE A 12 37.98 25.38 -9.74
N PHE A 13 38.53 24.26 -10.20
CA PHE A 13 37.96 23.47 -11.27
C PHE A 13 36.64 22.86 -10.75
N VAL A 14 35.53 23.52 -11.01
CA VAL A 14 34.18 22.92 -10.90
C VAL A 14 34.06 21.95 -12.07
N SER A 15 34.42 20.70 -11.85
CA SER A 15 34.04 19.59 -12.73
C SER A 15 32.52 19.48 -12.69
N LEU A 16 31.83 20.08 -13.66
CA LEU A 16 30.45 19.76 -14.00
C LEU A 16 30.46 18.29 -14.47
N SER A 17 30.24 17.40 -13.52
CA SER A 17 29.83 16.03 -13.82
C SER A 17 28.48 16.16 -14.53
N VAL A 18 28.51 16.06 -15.87
CA VAL A 18 27.33 15.72 -16.64
C VAL A 18 26.96 14.31 -16.18
N GLN A 19 26.18 14.22 -15.09
CA GLN A 19 25.51 12.99 -14.73
C GLN A 19 24.56 12.70 -15.88
N GLY A 20 24.97 11.80 -16.78
CA GLY A 20 24.08 11.18 -17.73
C GLY A 20 22.88 10.69 -16.92
N GLN A 21 21.69 11.15 -17.29
CA GLN A 21 20.43 10.82 -16.60
C GLN A 21 20.33 9.30 -16.54
N GLU A 22 20.67 8.70 -15.39
CA GLU A 22 20.55 7.25 -15.20
C GLU A 22 19.10 6.84 -15.45
N SER A 23 18.92 6.01 -16.48
CA SER A 23 17.58 5.52 -16.80
C SER A 23 17.11 4.58 -15.67
N TRP A 24 15.91 4.84 -15.17
CA TRP A 24 15.30 4.07 -14.10
C TRP A 24 14.76 2.74 -14.62
N THR A 25 15.30 1.65 -14.11
CA THR A 25 14.78 0.31 -14.37
C THR A 25 13.51 0.05 -13.54
N LEU A 26 12.69 -0.91 -13.96
CA LEU A 26 11.51 -1.32 -13.20
C LEU A 26 11.86 -1.72 -11.76
N ALA A 27 12.98 -2.46 -11.58
CA ALA A 27 13.47 -2.86 -10.26
C ALA A 27 13.73 -1.67 -9.34
N ARG A 28 14.41 -0.65 -9.87
CA ARG A 28 14.72 0.58 -9.14
C ARG A 28 13.46 1.37 -8.80
N CYS A 29 12.50 1.44 -9.73
CA CYS A 29 11.20 2.09 -9.49
C CYS A 29 10.42 1.40 -8.36
N ILE A 30 10.36 0.07 -8.36
CA ILE A 30 9.67 -0.70 -7.31
C ILE A 30 10.38 -0.51 -5.97
N ALA A 31 11.70 -0.63 -5.90
CA ALA A 31 12.46 -0.46 -4.67
C ALA A 31 12.22 0.94 -4.06
N TYR A 32 12.32 1.98 -4.88
CA TYR A 32 12.06 3.36 -4.47
C TYR A 32 10.63 3.53 -3.95
N ALA A 33 9.63 3.01 -4.67
CA ALA A 33 8.24 3.09 -4.25
C ALA A 33 7.97 2.38 -2.93
N GLN A 34 8.55 1.18 -2.71
CA GLN A 34 8.41 0.45 -1.45
C GLN A 34 9.04 1.16 -0.26
N GLU A 35 10.08 1.97 -0.49
CA GLU A 35 10.72 2.78 0.55
C GLU A 35 9.94 4.06 0.87
N HIS A 36 9.38 4.73 -0.16
CA HIS A 36 8.79 6.06 -0.03
C HIS A 36 7.25 6.05 -0.01
N ALA A 37 6.60 4.91 -0.23
CA ALA A 37 5.13 4.83 -0.23
C ALA A 37 4.54 5.06 1.16
N SER A 38 3.59 5.99 1.25
CA SER A 38 2.86 6.29 2.49
C SER A 38 2.08 5.09 3.02
N GLU A 39 1.56 4.25 2.14
CA GLU A 39 0.82 3.03 2.47
C GLU A 39 1.72 2.02 3.18
N VAL A 40 2.93 1.78 2.66
CA VAL A 40 3.93 0.89 3.27
C VAL A 40 4.39 1.46 4.62
N ARG A 41 4.64 2.77 4.68
CA ARG A 41 5.02 3.45 5.93
C ARG A 41 3.93 3.35 6.99
N ARG A 42 2.65 3.52 6.61
CA ARG A 42 1.51 3.37 7.51
C ARG A 42 1.45 1.96 8.10
N GLN A 43 1.59 0.92 7.28
CA GLN A 43 1.61 -0.47 7.75
C GLN A 43 2.83 -0.78 8.64
N THR A 44 3.97 -0.15 8.39
CA THR A 44 5.14 -0.27 9.26
C THR A 44 4.89 0.35 10.64
N LEU A 45 4.27 1.53 10.69
CA LEU A 45 3.90 2.16 11.97
C LEU A 45 2.83 1.34 12.71
N GLU A 46 1.86 0.77 12.01
CA GLU A 46 0.89 -0.15 12.60
C GLU A 46 1.56 -1.42 13.15
N GLN A 47 2.56 -1.95 12.47
CA GLN A 47 3.37 -3.06 13.00
C GLN A 47 4.09 -2.68 14.32
N GLU A 48 4.61 -1.46 14.43
CA GLU A 48 5.21 -0.96 15.68
C GLU A 48 4.17 -0.87 16.80
N GLN A 49 2.95 -0.38 16.50
CA GLN A 49 1.85 -0.36 17.46
C GLN A 49 1.48 -1.78 17.93
N LYS A 50 1.35 -2.76 17.01
CA LYS A 50 1.08 -4.16 17.38
C LYS A 50 2.18 -4.78 18.23
N ARG A 51 3.43 -4.36 18.06
CA ARG A 51 4.54 -4.76 18.97
C ARG A 51 4.39 -4.17 20.37
N ALA A 52 3.95 -2.91 20.47
CA ALA A 52 3.68 -2.26 21.75
C ALA A 52 2.48 -2.90 22.47
N ASP A 53 1.37 -3.16 21.72
CA ASP A 53 0.18 -3.84 22.24
C ASP A 53 0.51 -5.23 22.80
N TYR A 54 1.36 -5.99 22.10
CA TYR A 54 1.84 -7.28 22.60
C TYR A 54 2.62 -7.14 23.93
N ARG A 55 3.49 -6.14 24.08
CA ARG A 55 4.19 -5.89 25.34
C ARG A 55 3.21 -5.52 26.44
N THR A 56 2.25 -4.64 26.16
CA THR A 56 1.20 -4.26 27.09
C THR A 56 0.38 -5.47 27.53
N SER A 57 0.02 -6.37 26.60
CA SER A 57 -0.74 -7.58 26.94
C SER A 57 0.01 -8.53 27.88
N LEU A 58 1.34 -8.55 27.83
CA LEU A 58 2.17 -9.27 28.80
C LEU A 58 2.15 -8.59 30.17
N LEU A 59 2.22 -7.27 30.21
CA LEU A 59 2.22 -6.50 31.46
C LEU A 59 0.85 -6.55 32.17
N ASN A 60 -0.25 -6.82 31.46
CA ASN A 60 -1.57 -6.99 32.04
C ASN A 60 -1.71 -8.22 32.96
N PHE A 61 -0.73 -9.12 32.98
CA PHE A 61 -0.64 -10.20 33.96
C PHE A 61 -0.02 -9.74 35.30
N LEU A 62 0.60 -8.57 35.34
CA LEU A 62 1.20 -8.01 36.53
C LEU A 62 0.19 -7.15 37.31
N PRO A 63 0.41 -6.96 38.61
CA PRO A 63 -0.40 -6.03 39.37
C PRO A 63 -0.31 -4.60 38.82
N SER A 64 -1.45 -3.92 38.73
CA SER A 64 -1.49 -2.48 38.53
C SER A 64 -1.27 -1.76 39.85
N VAL A 65 -0.40 -0.75 39.88
CA VAL A 65 -0.14 0.08 41.04
C VAL A 65 -0.63 1.48 40.74
N SER A 66 -1.39 2.06 41.68
CA SER A 66 -1.90 3.42 41.58
C SER A 66 -1.78 4.14 42.91
N ALA A 67 -1.49 5.44 42.85
CA ALA A 67 -1.55 6.34 43.99
C ALA A 67 -2.69 7.33 43.76
N GLU A 68 -3.48 7.56 44.80
CA GLU A 68 -4.59 8.52 44.78
C GLU A 68 -4.40 9.51 45.94
N VAL A 69 -4.59 10.79 45.62
CA VAL A 69 -4.62 11.87 46.59
C VAL A 69 -5.88 12.67 46.34
N SER A 70 -6.77 12.74 47.34
CA SER A 70 -7.99 13.51 47.23
C SER A 70 -8.15 14.46 48.41
N GLY A 71 -8.73 15.65 48.15
CA GLY A 71 -9.04 16.65 49.18
C GLY A 71 -10.49 17.06 49.06
N GLN A 72 -11.18 17.08 50.19
CA GLN A 72 -12.62 17.44 50.27
C GLN A 72 -12.89 18.46 51.36
N TYR A 73 -13.55 19.56 51.00
CA TYR A 73 -14.19 20.45 51.93
C TYR A 73 -15.67 20.05 52.07
N SER A 74 -16.17 20.02 53.33
CA SER A 74 -17.57 19.72 53.60
C SER A 74 -18.11 20.76 54.56
N TRP A 75 -19.31 21.29 54.25
CA TRP A 75 -20.03 22.27 55.04
C TRP A 75 -21.37 21.69 55.43
N GLY A 76 -21.78 21.88 56.70
CA GLY A 76 -23.09 21.45 57.18
C GLY A 76 -23.00 20.51 58.37
N ARG A 77 -24.09 19.79 58.61
CA ARG A 77 -24.22 18.89 59.73
C ARG A 77 -23.47 17.58 59.45
N ASN A 78 -22.31 17.42 60.06
CA ASN A 78 -21.45 16.24 59.97
C ASN A 78 -21.24 15.63 61.35
N ILE A 79 -20.86 14.33 61.41
CA ILE A 79 -20.34 13.71 62.63
C ILE A 79 -18.90 14.20 62.83
N ASP A 80 -18.67 14.80 63.98
CA ASP A 80 -17.34 15.15 64.45
C ASP A 80 -16.64 13.89 64.94
N PRO A 81 -15.50 13.45 64.31
CA PRO A 81 -14.81 12.24 64.69
C PRO A 81 -14.22 12.28 66.13
N GLU A 82 -13.97 13.48 66.67
CA GLU A 82 -13.40 13.64 68.02
C GLU A 82 -14.45 13.47 69.11
N THR A 83 -15.64 14.00 68.86
CA THR A 83 -16.74 14.00 69.88
C THR A 83 -17.85 12.99 69.58
N ASN A 84 -17.86 12.37 68.41
CA ASN A 84 -18.86 11.46 67.88
C ASN A 84 -20.30 12.07 67.97
N THR A 85 -20.41 13.40 67.84
CA THR A 85 -21.67 14.14 67.88
C THR A 85 -21.99 14.81 66.54
N TYR A 86 -23.25 15.08 66.25
CA TYR A 86 -23.68 15.79 65.05
C TYR A 86 -23.60 17.31 65.28
N ASN A 87 -22.65 17.95 64.63
CA ASN A 87 -22.45 19.38 64.71
C ASN A 87 -22.49 20.04 63.31
N ASN A 88 -22.86 21.31 63.19
CA ASN A 88 -22.64 22.10 62.00
C ASN A 88 -21.19 22.53 61.96
N VAL A 89 -20.40 21.85 61.12
CA VAL A 89 -18.98 22.04 61.05
C VAL A 89 -18.53 22.23 59.59
N THR A 90 -17.48 23.01 59.45
CA THR A 90 -16.73 23.05 58.19
C THR A 90 -15.50 22.18 58.36
N THR A 91 -15.36 21.15 57.50
CA THR A 91 -14.27 20.18 57.63
C THR A 91 -13.47 20.11 56.34
N PHE A 92 -12.20 19.86 56.51
CA PHE A 92 -11.28 19.50 55.42
C PHE A 92 -10.79 18.08 55.66
N ASN A 93 -10.98 17.21 54.70
CA ASN A 93 -10.47 15.85 54.69
C ASN A 93 -9.56 15.64 53.48
N ASN A 94 -8.37 15.15 53.74
CA ASN A 94 -7.40 14.82 52.70
C ASN A 94 -7.07 13.33 52.82
N TYR A 95 -7.24 12.59 51.73
CA TYR A 95 -7.07 11.15 51.71
C TYR A 95 -5.92 10.79 50.78
N TYR A 96 -5.03 9.92 51.21
CA TYR A 96 -3.87 9.42 50.51
C TYR A 96 -3.98 7.90 50.47
N GLN A 97 -3.85 7.34 49.27
CA GLN A 97 -3.87 5.90 49.05
C GLN A 97 -2.81 5.48 48.07
N LEU A 98 -2.07 4.44 48.39
CA LEU A 98 -1.22 3.68 47.47
C LEU A 98 -1.78 2.27 47.40
N GLY A 99 -2.23 1.84 46.22
CA GLY A 99 -2.84 0.54 46.05
C GLY A 99 -2.26 -0.25 44.90
N ALA A 100 -2.24 -1.56 45.07
CA ALA A 100 -1.93 -2.49 43.99
C ALA A 100 -3.08 -3.48 43.83
N SER A 101 -3.42 -3.84 42.58
CA SER A 101 -4.43 -4.85 42.31
C SER A 101 -4.06 -5.74 41.14
N VAL A 102 -4.39 -7.02 41.23
CA VAL A 102 -4.16 -8.00 40.17
C VAL A 102 -5.45 -8.83 39.96
N THR A 103 -5.72 -9.10 38.69
CA THR A 103 -6.81 -10.00 38.33
C THR A 103 -6.29 -11.43 38.33
N LEU A 104 -6.83 -12.28 39.23
CA LEU A 104 -6.43 -13.69 39.34
C LEU A 104 -7.21 -14.56 38.34
N PHE A 105 -8.46 -14.21 38.08
CA PHE A 105 -9.33 -14.90 37.13
C PHE A 105 -10.38 -13.95 36.55
N ASP A 106 -10.55 -14.01 35.23
CA ASP A 106 -11.50 -13.16 34.49
C ASP A 106 -12.22 -13.94 33.37
N GLY A 107 -12.46 -15.22 33.59
CA GLY A 107 -13.02 -16.07 32.55
C GLY A 107 -12.06 -16.34 31.39
N GLY A 108 -10.79 -15.99 31.53
CA GLY A 108 -9.73 -16.15 30.52
C GLY A 108 -9.64 -14.98 29.53
N ALA A 109 -10.21 -13.81 29.84
CA ALA A 109 -10.14 -12.63 28.97
C ALA A 109 -8.69 -12.17 28.76
N ILE A 110 -7.91 -11.98 29.84
CA ILE A 110 -6.50 -11.58 29.76
C ILE A 110 -5.68 -12.56 28.93
N TRP A 111 -5.91 -13.87 29.09
CA TRP A 111 -5.20 -14.91 28.35
C TRP A 111 -5.55 -14.88 26.84
N ASN A 112 -6.84 -14.69 26.51
CA ASN A 112 -7.25 -14.58 25.11
C ASN A 112 -6.79 -13.26 24.49
N ALA A 113 -6.77 -12.14 25.24
CA ALA A 113 -6.21 -10.86 24.78
C ALA A 113 -4.70 -10.96 24.50
N PHE A 114 -3.96 -11.67 25.36
CA PHE A 114 -2.53 -11.97 25.08
C PHE A 114 -2.34 -12.78 23.80
N ARG A 115 -3.16 -13.83 23.58
CA ARG A 115 -3.12 -14.63 22.35
C ARG A 115 -3.46 -13.80 21.13
N GLN A 116 -4.45 -12.93 21.24
CA GLN A 116 -4.86 -12.00 20.19
C GLN A 116 -3.72 -11.05 19.83
N ALA A 117 -3.12 -10.38 20.81
CA ALA A 117 -2.00 -9.47 20.59
C ALA A 117 -0.75 -10.17 20.01
N ARG A 118 -0.50 -11.43 20.42
CA ARG A 118 0.57 -12.25 19.84
C ARG A 118 0.32 -12.55 18.36
N LEU A 119 -0.91 -12.89 18.00
CA LEU A 119 -1.34 -13.15 16.63
C LEU A 119 -1.23 -11.88 15.78
N ASP A 120 -1.74 -10.76 16.29
CA ASP A 120 -1.68 -9.46 15.61
C ASP A 120 -0.25 -9.03 15.33
N ARG A 121 0.65 -9.20 16.31
CA ARG A 121 2.08 -8.95 16.11
C ARG A 121 2.68 -9.81 15.00
N ALA A 122 2.31 -11.08 14.91
CA ALA A 122 2.82 -12.00 13.89
C ALA A 122 2.27 -11.64 12.50
N SER A 123 0.97 -11.34 12.39
CA SER A 123 0.30 -11.01 11.13
C SER A 123 0.67 -9.63 10.59
N ALA A 124 1.09 -8.69 11.44
CA ALA A 124 1.47 -7.34 11.03
C ALA A 124 2.66 -7.34 10.05
N GLN A 125 3.57 -8.33 10.12
CA GLN A 125 4.63 -8.49 9.13
C GLN A 125 4.07 -8.84 7.75
N SER A 126 3.08 -9.72 7.70
CA SER A 126 2.40 -10.09 6.44
C SER A 126 1.61 -8.91 5.86
N ALA A 127 1.02 -8.04 6.70
CA ALA A 127 0.34 -6.83 6.27
C ALA A 127 1.31 -5.82 5.63
N VAL A 128 2.51 -5.64 6.19
CA VAL A 128 3.57 -4.81 5.57
C VAL A 128 3.99 -5.41 4.22
N GLN A 129 4.17 -6.74 4.14
CA GLN A 129 4.54 -7.39 2.88
C GLN A 129 3.43 -7.25 1.83
N GLN A 130 2.17 -7.40 2.23
CA GLN A 130 1.03 -7.17 1.34
C GLN A 130 1.05 -5.74 0.76
N ALA A 131 1.25 -4.72 1.60
CA ALA A 131 1.32 -3.33 1.13
C ALA A 131 2.50 -3.10 0.16
N ARG A 132 3.63 -3.76 0.37
CA ARG A 132 4.78 -3.72 -0.54
C ARG A 132 4.46 -4.39 -1.89
N ASP A 133 3.82 -5.54 -1.86
CA ASP A 133 3.45 -6.29 -3.07
C ASP A 133 2.41 -5.51 -3.88
N ASP A 134 1.36 -4.99 -3.25
CA ASP A 134 0.32 -4.21 -3.89
C ASP A 134 0.90 -2.93 -4.54
N LYS A 135 1.83 -2.26 -3.84
CA LYS A 135 2.54 -1.10 -4.38
C LYS A 135 3.43 -1.49 -5.55
N ALA A 136 4.15 -2.59 -5.47
CA ALA A 136 5.02 -3.07 -6.55
C ALA A 136 4.22 -3.41 -7.82
N ILE A 137 3.04 -4.04 -7.68
CA ILE A 137 2.15 -4.35 -8.81
C ILE A 137 1.66 -3.04 -9.44
N THR A 138 1.19 -2.08 -8.63
CA THR A 138 0.75 -0.76 -9.13
C THR A 138 1.86 -0.04 -9.91
N VAL A 139 3.08 -0.01 -9.37
CA VAL A 139 4.24 0.61 -10.03
C VAL A 139 4.59 -0.11 -11.32
N MET A 140 4.51 -1.44 -11.35
CA MET A 140 4.78 -2.24 -12.53
C MET A 140 3.79 -1.95 -13.66
N GLU A 141 2.51 -1.82 -13.37
CA GLU A 141 1.48 -1.43 -14.33
C GLU A 141 1.77 -0.04 -14.91
N LYS A 142 2.02 0.96 -14.05
CA LYS A 142 2.31 2.33 -14.48
C LYS A 142 3.63 2.46 -15.23
N TYR A 143 4.62 1.64 -14.88
CA TYR A 143 5.88 1.57 -15.62
C TYR A 143 5.68 1.03 -17.04
N VAL A 144 4.89 -0.02 -17.19
CA VAL A 144 4.54 -0.61 -18.50
C VAL A 144 3.81 0.42 -19.36
N ASP A 145 2.85 1.18 -18.81
CA ASP A 145 2.15 2.26 -19.50
C ASP A 145 3.11 3.37 -19.96
N ALA A 146 4.05 3.78 -19.09
CA ALA A 146 5.04 4.81 -19.43
C ALA A 146 6.01 4.35 -20.54
N VAL A 147 6.42 3.09 -20.53
CA VAL A 147 7.28 2.53 -21.59
C VAL A 147 6.49 2.39 -22.90
N TYR A 148 5.24 1.94 -22.84
CA TYR A 148 4.36 1.83 -24.01
C TYR A 148 4.16 3.18 -24.69
N THR A 149 3.71 4.20 -23.95
CA THR A 149 3.44 5.52 -24.49
C THR A 149 4.70 6.19 -25.05
N ARG A 150 5.85 6.01 -24.39
CA ARG A 150 7.13 6.50 -24.90
C ARG A 150 7.53 5.85 -26.23
N ARG A 151 7.33 4.53 -26.39
CA ARG A 151 7.60 3.83 -27.65
C ARG A 151 6.60 4.22 -28.74
N SER A 152 5.36 4.51 -28.38
CA SER A 152 4.32 4.99 -29.32
C SER A 152 4.69 6.34 -29.97
N ILE A 153 5.41 7.22 -29.24
CA ILE A 153 5.94 8.49 -29.80
C ILE A 153 6.85 8.20 -30.99
N ALA A 154 7.78 7.24 -30.87
CA ALA A 154 8.73 6.92 -31.95
C ALA A 154 8.01 6.46 -33.22
N LEU A 155 6.94 5.63 -33.08
CA LEU A 155 6.11 5.19 -34.20
C LEU A 155 5.33 6.36 -34.84
N ALA A 156 4.76 7.24 -34.01
CA ALA A 156 4.04 8.41 -34.51
C ALA A 156 4.97 9.41 -35.20
N GLU A 157 6.20 9.56 -34.70
CA GLU A 157 7.21 10.42 -35.29
C GLU A 157 7.72 9.87 -36.65
N GLU A 158 7.91 8.54 -36.75
CA GLU A 158 8.24 7.88 -38.02
C GLU A 158 7.14 8.19 -39.05
N LYS A 159 5.88 7.94 -38.72
CA LYS A 159 4.73 8.18 -39.62
C LYS A 159 4.62 9.65 -40.05
N TRP A 160 4.81 10.58 -39.11
CA TRP A 160 4.79 12.02 -39.43
C TRP A 160 5.93 12.43 -40.36
N ARG A 161 7.13 11.87 -40.22
CA ARG A 161 8.24 12.10 -41.14
C ARG A 161 7.95 11.56 -42.54
N ASP A 162 7.37 10.36 -42.61
CA ASP A 162 7.00 9.73 -43.87
C ASP A 162 5.92 10.53 -44.61
N SER A 163 4.90 11.01 -43.91
CA SER A 163 3.86 11.85 -44.51
C SER A 163 4.40 13.22 -44.99
N LYS A 164 5.35 13.83 -44.25
CA LYS A 164 6.05 15.03 -44.72
C LYS A 164 6.88 14.80 -45.97
N ALA A 165 7.61 13.69 -46.02
CA ALA A 165 8.41 13.34 -47.21
C ALA A 165 7.48 13.10 -48.42
N LEU A 166 6.33 12.46 -48.19
CA LEU A 166 5.29 12.27 -49.22
C LEU A 166 4.73 13.62 -49.71
N LEU A 167 4.47 14.58 -48.81
CA LEU A 167 3.98 15.92 -49.19
C LEU A 167 4.96 16.63 -50.13
N VAL A 168 6.24 16.67 -49.77
CA VAL A 168 7.28 17.30 -50.56
C VAL A 168 7.32 16.66 -51.98
N LYS A 169 7.24 15.32 -52.03
CA LYS A 169 7.22 14.58 -53.31
C LYS A 169 5.95 14.91 -54.14
N THR A 170 4.79 14.91 -53.49
CA THR A 170 3.51 15.19 -54.19
C THR A 170 3.44 16.63 -54.71
N GLN A 171 3.94 17.61 -53.95
CA GLN A 171 4.03 19.01 -54.40
C GLN A 171 4.95 19.12 -55.64
N ARG A 172 6.06 18.46 -55.67
CA ARG A 172 6.96 18.47 -56.83
C ARG A 172 6.34 17.82 -58.06
N LEU A 173 5.59 16.73 -57.89
CA LEU A 173 4.86 16.07 -58.99
C LEU A 173 3.69 16.94 -59.47
N PHE A 174 3.07 17.74 -58.61
CA PHE A 174 2.08 18.73 -59.01
C PHE A 174 2.69 19.86 -59.85
N GLU A 175 3.84 20.37 -59.44
CA GLU A 175 4.59 21.39 -60.24
C GLU A 175 4.99 20.88 -61.62
N LEU A 176 5.23 19.58 -61.76
CA LEU A 176 5.55 18.93 -63.05
C LEU A 176 4.26 18.57 -63.85
N GLY A 177 3.07 18.80 -63.28
CA GLY A 177 1.80 18.50 -63.92
C GLY A 177 1.34 17.04 -63.88
N GLU A 178 2.07 16.19 -63.10
CA GLU A 178 1.79 14.75 -62.95
C GLU A 178 0.76 14.43 -61.84
N LYS A 179 0.50 15.36 -60.94
CA LYS A 179 -0.51 15.24 -59.86
C LYS A 179 -1.46 16.42 -59.87
N SER A 180 -2.63 16.22 -59.28
CA SER A 180 -3.69 17.21 -59.18
C SER A 180 -3.60 18.02 -57.85
N ARG A 181 -4.24 19.22 -57.84
CA ARG A 181 -4.34 20.03 -56.60
C ARG A 181 -5.06 19.29 -55.47
N PRO A 182 -6.15 18.54 -55.70
CA PRO A 182 -6.77 17.68 -54.68
C PRO A 182 -5.81 16.68 -54.04
N ASP A 183 -4.89 16.06 -54.79
CA ASP A 183 -3.92 15.13 -54.24
C ASP A 183 -2.97 15.83 -53.24
N VAL A 184 -2.52 17.05 -53.56
CA VAL A 184 -1.68 17.84 -52.65
C VAL A 184 -2.42 18.19 -51.37
N VAL A 185 -3.66 18.70 -51.47
CA VAL A 185 -4.48 19.07 -50.29
C VAL A 185 -4.78 17.86 -49.40
N GLN A 186 -4.98 16.70 -50.02
CA GLN A 186 -5.20 15.44 -49.24
C GLN A 186 -3.96 15.04 -48.45
N VAL A 187 -2.75 15.17 -49.03
CA VAL A 187 -1.52 14.89 -48.31
C VAL A 187 -1.21 15.96 -47.25
N GLU A 188 -1.53 17.24 -47.53
CA GLU A 188 -1.46 18.31 -46.52
C GLU A 188 -2.35 18.00 -45.29
N SER A 189 -3.60 17.55 -45.51
CA SER A 189 -4.49 17.12 -44.45
C SER A 189 -3.93 15.94 -43.66
N GLN A 190 -3.29 14.98 -44.35
CA GLN A 190 -2.66 13.83 -43.70
C GLN A 190 -1.48 14.23 -42.79
N VAL A 191 -0.64 15.15 -43.27
CA VAL A 191 0.49 15.67 -42.44
C VAL A 191 -0.04 16.34 -41.19
N ALA A 192 -1.11 17.14 -41.30
CA ALA A 192 -1.71 17.80 -40.15
C ALA A 192 -2.32 16.80 -39.14
N GLU A 193 -2.95 15.72 -39.64
CA GLU A 193 -3.44 14.62 -38.78
C GLU A 193 -2.30 13.88 -38.07
N ASP A 194 -1.23 13.56 -38.79
CA ASP A 194 -0.08 12.84 -38.19
C ASP A 194 0.68 13.73 -37.20
N GLU A 195 0.76 15.04 -37.44
CA GLU A 195 1.32 16.00 -36.48
C GLU A 195 0.47 16.07 -35.20
N TYR A 196 -0.85 16.15 -35.34
CA TYR A 196 -1.76 16.08 -34.19
C TYR A 196 -1.59 14.78 -33.42
N ASN A 197 -1.53 13.64 -34.11
CA ASN A 197 -1.32 12.34 -33.47
C ASN A 197 0.01 12.26 -32.72
N LEU A 198 1.08 12.82 -33.27
CA LEU A 198 2.38 12.91 -32.58
C LEU A 198 2.29 13.75 -31.30
N LEU A 199 1.65 14.93 -31.37
CA LEU A 199 1.43 15.79 -30.19
C LEU A 199 0.58 15.06 -29.13
N HIS A 200 -0.45 14.36 -29.56
CA HIS A 200 -1.30 13.57 -28.67
C HIS A 200 -0.53 12.44 -27.97
N GLN A 201 0.33 11.68 -28.70
CA GLN A 201 1.18 10.65 -28.10
C GLN A 201 2.18 11.23 -27.09
N ARG A 202 2.76 12.40 -27.35
CA ARG A 202 3.64 13.10 -26.40
C ARG A 202 2.88 13.46 -25.13
N HIS A 203 1.67 14.02 -25.25
CA HIS A 203 0.83 14.32 -24.09
C HIS A 203 0.47 13.06 -23.27
N LEU A 204 0.15 11.95 -23.93
CA LEU A 204 -0.11 10.66 -23.24
C LEU A 204 1.12 10.14 -22.52
N ALA A 205 2.31 10.31 -23.10
CA ALA A 205 3.56 9.88 -22.48
C ALA A 205 3.90 10.72 -21.24
N ASP A 206 3.72 12.04 -21.32
CA ASP A 206 3.92 12.94 -20.16
C ASP A 206 2.95 12.60 -19.03
N LYS A 207 1.69 12.31 -19.37
CA LYS A 207 0.68 11.86 -18.40
C LYS A 207 1.07 10.52 -17.77
N ALA A 208 1.43 9.51 -18.57
CA ALA A 208 1.82 8.20 -18.04
C ALA A 208 3.07 8.27 -17.16
N LEU A 209 4.03 9.13 -17.51
CA LEU A 209 5.21 9.38 -16.67
C LEU A 209 4.84 10.05 -15.35
N ASN A 210 3.92 11.00 -15.37
CA ASN A 210 3.41 11.63 -14.14
C ASN A 210 2.61 10.64 -13.27
N ASP A 211 1.80 9.77 -13.89
CA ASP A 211 1.09 8.70 -13.18
C ASP A 211 2.08 7.74 -12.50
N LEU A 212 3.18 7.39 -13.16
CA LEU A 212 4.26 6.57 -12.57
C LEU A 212 4.93 7.30 -11.40
N LYS A 213 5.28 8.58 -11.55
CA LYS A 213 5.84 9.39 -10.46
C LYS A 213 4.90 9.41 -9.24
N THR A 214 3.62 9.61 -9.47
CA THR A 214 2.59 9.60 -8.42
C THR A 214 2.51 8.23 -7.74
N ALA A 215 2.50 7.14 -8.51
CA ALA A 215 2.49 5.78 -7.98
C ALA A 215 3.73 5.47 -7.11
N MET A 216 4.87 6.07 -7.44
CA MET A 216 6.12 5.92 -6.70
C MET A 216 6.27 6.87 -5.51
N ASN A 217 5.39 7.86 -5.33
CA ASN A 217 5.59 9.03 -4.47
C ASN A 217 6.88 9.80 -4.83
N PHE A 218 7.22 9.86 -6.11
CA PHE A 218 8.39 10.57 -6.62
C PHE A 218 8.07 12.07 -6.75
N PRO A 219 9.03 12.98 -6.42
CA PRO A 219 8.79 14.41 -6.53
C PRO A 219 8.41 14.82 -7.96
N ALA A 220 7.31 15.57 -8.10
CA ALA A 220 6.78 15.95 -9.41
C ALA A 220 7.76 16.81 -10.23
N GLY A 221 8.55 17.66 -9.55
CA GLY A 221 9.53 18.56 -10.18
C GLY A 221 10.79 17.88 -10.70
N ASP A 222 11.11 16.68 -10.23
CA ASP A 222 12.32 15.97 -10.62
C ASP A 222 12.13 15.24 -11.94
N SER A 223 13.18 15.20 -12.76
CA SER A 223 13.15 14.48 -14.04
C SER A 223 13.29 12.96 -13.81
N LEU A 224 12.42 12.19 -14.46
CA LEU A 224 12.45 10.73 -14.44
C LEU A 224 12.59 10.20 -15.86
N ALA A 225 13.68 9.49 -16.17
CA ALA A 225 13.86 8.80 -17.43
C ALA A 225 13.70 7.29 -17.19
N VAL A 226 12.68 6.67 -17.77
CA VAL A 226 12.46 5.22 -17.68
C VAL A 226 13.32 4.48 -18.72
N SER A 227 13.92 3.35 -18.34
CA SER A 227 14.61 2.47 -19.28
C SER A 227 13.60 1.67 -20.11
N ALA A 228 14.00 1.25 -21.32
CA ALA A 228 13.19 0.30 -22.06
C ALA A 228 13.08 -1.00 -21.25
N LEU A 229 11.88 -1.59 -21.16
CA LEU A 229 11.75 -2.97 -20.70
C LEU A 229 12.49 -3.86 -21.69
N PRO A 230 13.43 -4.69 -21.25
CA PRO A 230 13.91 -5.76 -22.09
C PRO A 230 12.73 -6.73 -22.28
N VAL A 231 11.96 -6.51 -23.35
CA VAL A 231 10.92 -7.46 -23.77
C VAL A 231 11.65 -8.48 -24.63
N ASP A 232 12.29 -9.41 -23.97
CA ASP A 232 12.67 -10.62 -24.65
C ASP A 232 11.41 -11.50 -24.73
N VAL A 233 10.63 -11.26 -25.80
CA VAL A 233 9.39 -12.00 -26.09
C VAL A 233 9.66 -13.50 -26.13
N HIS A 234 10.88 -13.91 -26.52
CA HIS A 234 11.31 -15.31 -26.52
C HIS A 234 11.51 -15.83 -25.08
N THR A 235 12.08 -15.04 -24.18
CA THR A 235 12.25 -15.44 -22.77
C THR A 235 10.94 -15.39 -21.99
N ALA A 236 10.06 -14.44 -22.28
CA ALA A 236 8.71 -14.40 -21.68
C ALA A 236 7.85 -15.57 -22.14
N ALA A 237 7.96 -15.97 -23.43
CA ALA A 237 7.24 -17.11 -23.99
C ALA A 237 7.86 -18.48 -23.59
N THR A 238 9.12 -18.51 -23.16
CA THR A 238 9.87 -19.76 -22.88
C THR A 238 10.23 -19.98 -21.41
N LEU A 239 9.63 -19.26 -20.45
CA LEU A 239 9.82 -19.57 -19.05
C LEU A 239 9.28 -20.98 -18.75
N PRO A 240 10.11 -22.05 -18.78
CA PRO A 240 9.63 -23.43 -18.70
C PRO A 240 8.99 -23.74 -17.34
N ALA A 241 9.40 -23.04 -16.29
CA ALA A 241 8.77 -23.10 -14.97
C ALA A 241 7.32 -22.59 -14.97
N ASN A 242 6.98 -21.61 -15.82
CA ASN A 242 5.63 -21.07 -15.91
C ASN A 242 4.68 -22.00 -16.67
N ARG A 243 5.14 -22.71 -17.69
CA ARG A 243 4.26 -23.58 -18.49
C ARG A 243 3.76 -24.77 -17.67
N THR A 244 4.66 -25.46 -16.95
CA THR A 244 4.29 -26.58 -16.08
C THR A 244 3.47 -26.11 -14.87
N ALA A 245 3.80 -24.96 -14.30
CA ALA A 245 3.07 -24.35 -13.19
C ALA A 245 1.68 -23.86 -13.65
N CYS A 246 1.57 -23.25 -14.83
CA CYS A 246 0.29 -22.85 -15.42
C CYS A 246 -0.60 -24.07 -15.74
N ASP A 247 -0.05 -25.10 -16.32
CA ASP A 247 -0.76 -26.37 -16.62
C ASP A 247 -1.21 -27.08 -15.34
N SER A 248 -0.40 -27.02 -14.28
CA SER A 248 -0.71 -27.54 -12.96
C SER A 248 -1.83 -26.74 -12.26
N LEU A 249 -1.79 -25.42 -12.35
CA LEU A 249 -2.80 -24.50 -11.81
C LEU A 249 -4.15 -24.72 -12.50
N MET A 250 -4.13 -24.89 -13.84
CA MET A 250 -5.32 -25.15 -14.65
C MET A 250 -5.94 -26.53 -14.38
N ARG A 251 -5.13 -27.57 -14.10
CA ARG A 251 -5.62 -28.95 -13.92
C ARG A 251 -5.96 -29.31 -12.47
N HIS A 252 -5.27 -28.77 -11.49
CA HIS A 252 -5.33 -29.28 -10.12
C HIS A 252 -5.64 -28.24 -9.06
N GLY A 253 -5.64 -26.93 -9.38
CA GLY A 253 -5.88 -25.85 -8.41
C GLY A 253 -4.85 -25.78 -7.26
N PHE A 254 -3.77 -26.57 -7.34
CA PHE A 254 -2.77 -26.73 -6.29
C PHE A 254 -1.48 -25.99 -6.61
N PHE A 255 -0.81 -25.46 -5.57
CA PHE A 255 0.48 -24.78 -5.56
C PHE A 255 0.47 -23.28 -5.87
N LEU A 256 -0.47 -22.57 -5.25
CA LEU A 256 -0.26 -21.14 -5.05
C LEU A 256 0.53 -20.94 -3.76
N ALA A 257 1.62 -20.19 -3.83
CA ALA A 257 2.25 -19.66 -2.62
C ALA A 257 1.18 -18.90 -1.82
N GLU A 258 1.06 -19.18 -0.51
CA GLU A 258 0.08 -18.48 0.32
C GLU A 258 0.47 -17.01 0.38
N ARG A 259 -0.38 -16.16 -0.20
CA ARG A 259 -0.11 -14.73 -0.30
C ARG A 259 -0.32 -14.03 1.04
N PRO A 260 0.43 -12.93 1.29
CA PRO A 260 0.25 -12.14 2.49
C PRO A 260 -1.20 -11.72 2.75
N ALA A 261 -1.98 -11.45 1.71
CA ALA A 261 -3.41 -11.11 1.81
C ALA A 261 -4.25 -12.21 2.47
N VAL A 262 -4.01 -13.48 2.12
CA VAL A 262 -4.73 -14.63 2.74
C VAL A 262 -4.26 -14.83 4.17
N THR A 263 -2.95 -14.71 4.44
CA THR A 263 -2.40 -14.79 5.80
C THR A 263 -2.98 -13.71 6.70
N VAL A 264 -3.11 -12.48 6.20
CA VAL A 264 -3.76 -11.37 6.92
C VAL A 264 -5.24 -11.65 7.16
N ALA A 265 -5.98 -12.16 6.18
CA ALA A 265 -7.39 -12.52 6.33
C ALA A 265 -7.57 -13.67 7.34
N ALA A 266 -6.70 -14.68 7.33
CA ALA A 266 -6.72 -15.76 8.31
C ALA A 266 -6.45 -15.26 9.73
N ALA A 267 -5.48 -14.34 9.88
CA ALA A 267 -5.21 -13.70 11.16
C ALA A 267 -6.40 -12.87 11.66
N LYS A 268 -7.08 -12.13 10.77
CA LYS A 268 -8.30 -11.37 11.12
C LYS A 268 -9.43 -12.30 11.59
N ALA A 269 -9.63 -13.43 10.95
CA ALA A 269 -10.64 -14.40 11.37
C ALA A 269 -10.34 -15.00 12.76
N GLU A 270 -9.07 -15.32 13.06
CA GLU A 270 -8.67 -15.82 14.38
C GLU A 270 -8.66 -14.71 15.44
N HIS A 271 -8.34 -13.46 15.07
CA HIS A 271 -8.49 -12.28 15.93
C HIS A 271 -9.96 -12.11 16.37
N ALA A 272 -10.89 -12.12 15.43
CA ALA A 272 -12.31 -12.02 15.73
C ALA A 272 -12.82 -13.19 16.60
N ARG A 273 -12.26 -14.39 16.42
CA ARG A 273 -12.51 -15.54 17.28
C ARG A 273 -12.05 -15.31 18.73
N MET A 274 -10.83 -14.75 18.90
CA MET A 274 -10.32 -14.41 20.23
C MET A 274 -11.17 -13.32 20.86
N GLU A 275 -11.56 -12.29 20.10
CA GLU A 275 -12.46 -11.22 20.56
C GLU A 275 -13.79 -11.78 21.06
N TRP A 276 -14.42 -12.70 20.32
CA TRP A 276 -15.61 -13.40 20.79
C TRP A 276 -15.37 -14.11 22.12
N LYS A 277 -14.22 -14.78 22.33
CA LYS A 277 -13.89 -15.44 23.60
C LYS A 277 -13.73 -14.43 24.73
N ILE A 278 -13.11 -13.27 24.46
CA ILE A 278 -12.94 -12.17 25.41
C ILE A 278 -14.30 -11.63 25.83
N GLN A 279 -15.20 -11.35 24.88
CA GLN A 279 -16.54 -10.86 25.18
C GLN A 279 -17.41 -11.89 25.95
N ARG A 280 -17.22 -13.18 25.68
CA ARG A 280 -17.85 -14.24 26.47
C ARG A 280 -17.32 -14.31 27.89
N ALA A 281 -16.04 -14.05 28.11
CA ALA A 281 -15.43 -14.05 29.43
C ALA A 281 -16.09 -13.02 30.37
N ALA A 282 -16.62 -11.91 29.83
CA ALA A 282 -17.36 -10.93 30.60
C ALA A 282 -18.69 -11.45 31.20
N LEU A 283 -19.13 -12.66 30.82
CA LEU A 283 -20.29 -13.35 31.38
C LEU A 283 -19.93 -14.34 32.51
N LEU A 284 -18.62 -14.52 32.74
CA LEU A 284 -18.08 -15.43 33.74
C LEU A 284 -17.66 -14.67 35.01
N PRO A 285 -17.56 -15.34 36.16
CA PRO A 285 -17.03 -14.73 37.37
C PRO A 285 -15.64 -14.14 37.19
N LYS A 286 -15.39 -13.00 37.87
CA LYS A 286 -14.08 -12.36 37.93
C LYS A 286 -13.59 -12.34 39.38
N LEU A 287 -12.35 -12.81 39.60
CA LEU A 287 -11.69 -12.79 40.88
C LEU A 287 -10.47 -11.84 40.82
N SER A 288 -10.44 -10.88 41.72
CA SER A 288 -9.36 -9.92 41.84
C SER A 288 -8.82 -9.92 43.27
N LEU A 289 -7.52 -9.73 43.41
CA LEU A 289 -6.81 -9.53 44.66
C LEU A 289 -6.21 -8.12 44.63
N GLY A 290 -6.39 -7.37 45.72
CA GLY A 290 -5.81 -6.07 45.89
C GLY A 290 -5.33 -5.83 47.33
N GLY A 291 -4.51 -4.83 47.49
CA GLY A 291 -4.02 -4.39 48.80
C GLY A 291 -3.26 -3.08 48.68
N GLY A 292 -2.98 -2.47 49.79
CA GLY A 292 -2.28 -1.20 49.80
C GLY A 292 -2.20 -0.57 51.16
N GLU A 293 -1.74 0.66 51.17
CA GLU A 293 -1.70 1.55 52.33
C GLU A 293 -2.58 2.77 52.11
N ALA A 294 -3.27 3.21 53.14
CA ALA A 294 -4.08 4.42 53.09
C ALA A 294 -3.91 5.22 54.36
N THR A 295 -4.00 6.53 54.25
CA THR A 295 -3.97 7.44 55.41
C THR A 295 -4.85 8.65 55.09
N ASN A 296 -5.32 9.32 56.13
CA ASN A 296 -6.09 10.55 55.98
C ASN A 296 -5.62 11.64 56.93
N TYR A 297 -5.81 12.87 56.50
CA TYR A 297 -5.70 14.05 57.32
C TYR A 297 -7.09 14.72 57.41
N TYR A 298 -7.56 14.90 58.65
CA TYR A 298 -8.84 15.53 58.93
C TYR A 298 -8.59 16.83 59.70
N LYS A 299 -9.28 17.90 59.32
CA LYS A 299 -9.26 19.15 60.06
C LYS A 299 -10.68 19.75 60.13
N ASN A 300 -11.12 19.99 61.35
CA ASN A 300 -12.29 20.79 61.60
C ASN A 300 -11.88 22.28 61.56
N LEU A 301 -12.49 23.04 60.63
CA LEU A 301 -12.18 24.46 60.42
C LEU A 301 -13.10 25.38 61.22
N THR A 302 -14.03 24.85 62.01
CA THR A 302 -14.92 25.63 62.85
C THR A 302 -14.12 26.20 64.03
N ALA A 303 -14.43 27.44 64.40
CA ALA A 303 -13.69 28.11 65.46
C ALA A 303 -13.75 27.36 66.81
N GLY A 304 -12.59 27.20 67.45
CA GLY A 304 -12.50 26.52 68.74
C GLY A 304 -11.97 25.09 68.71
N TYR A 305 -11.86 24.47 67.51
CA TYR A 305 -11.31 23.11 67.39
C TYR A 305 -9.78 23.18 67.18
N LYS A 306 -9.02 22.36 67.93
CA LYS A 306 -7.56 22.15 67.74
C LYS A 306 -7.36 20.79 67.09
N ALA A 307 -7.01 20.76 65.81
CA ALA A 307 -6.65 19.53 65.12
C ALA A 307 -5.16 19.19 65.39
N GLU A 308 -4.88 17.90 65.50
CA GLU A 308 -3.47 17.43 65.42
C GLU A 308 -2.80 17.85 64.13
N GLY A 309 -1.49 18.07 64.19
CA GLY A 309 -0.71 18.45 63.01
C GLY A 309 -0.74 17.38 61.93
N PHE A 310 -0.64 17.81 60.67
CA PHE A 310 -0.62 16.94 59.49
C PHE A 310 0.29 15.71 59.65
N GLY A 311 1.56 15.91 60.05
CA GLY A 311 2.55 14.84 60.16
C GLY A 311 2.23 13.79 61.24
N SER A 312 1.52 14.20 62.34
CA SER A 312 1.04 13.27 63.37
C SER A 312 -0.10 12.42 62.83
N GLN A 313 -1.17 13.05 62.29
CA GLN A 313 -2.30 12.34 61.72
C GLN A 313 -1.88 11.44 60.57
N PHE A 314 -1.02 11.91 59.65
CA PHE A 314 -0.54 11.13 58.51
C PHE A 314 0.10 9.80 58.94
N ARG A 315 0.89 9.81 59.99
CA ARG A 315 1.55 8.60 60.53
C ARG A 315 0.62 7.74 61.37
N ASN A 316 -0.21 8.37 62.23
CA ASN A 316 -1.08 7.66 63.14
C ASN A 316 -2.30 7.02 62.47
N ASN A 317 -2.76 7.62 61.37
CA ASN A 317 -3.91 7.14 60.59
C ASN A 317 -3.51 6.18 59.46
N MET A 318 -2.21 5.87 59.30
CA MET A 318 -1.73 4.95 58.27
C MET A 318 -2.23 3.54 58.61
N GLY A 319 -2.91 2.96 57.65
CA GLY A 319 -3.43 1.61 57.72
C GLY A 319 -3.17 0.80 56.47
N GLU A 320 -2.86 -0.46 56.64
CA GLU A 320 -2.70 -1.43 55.57
C GLU A 320 -3.98 -2.22 55.37
N TYR A 321 -4.25 -2.58 54.11
CA TYR A 321 -5.42 -3.39 53.79
C TYR A 321 -5.11 -4.39 52.66
N VAL A 322 -5.74 -5.56 52.73
CA VAL A 322 -5.78 -6.56 51.67
C VAL A 322 -7.23 -6.97 51.44
N TYR A 323 -7.65 -7.09 50.22
CA TYR A 323 -8.98 -7.53 49.90
C TYR A 323 -8.97 -8.49 48.69
N MET A 324 -9.96 -9.38 48.68
CA MET A 324 -10.25 -10.25 47.55
C MET A 324 -11.70 -10.00 47.13
N THR A 325 -11.89 -9.74 45.83
CA THR A 325 -13.23 -9.47 45.30
C THR A 325 -13.61 -10.51 44.27
N LEU A 326 -14.72 -11.24 44.51
CA LEU A 326 -15.34 -12.12 43.53
C LEU A 326 -16.57 -11.41 42.97
N SER A 327 -16.55 -11.05 41.69
CA SER A 327 -17.67 -10.43 40.99
C SER A 327 -18.30 -11.46 40.08
N ILE A 328 -19.62 -11.73 40.31
CA ILE A 328 -20.39 -12.70 39.54
C ILE A 328 -21.48 -11.96 38.77
N PRO A 329 -21.37 -11.82 37.44
CA PRO A 329 -22.43 -11.18 36.66
C PRO A 329 -23.62 -12.14 36.51
N ILE A 330 -24.75 -11.82 37.16
CA ILE A 330 -25.98 -12.63 37.10
C ILE A 330 -26.76 -12.32 35.83
N PHE A 331 -26.96 -11.04 35.53
CA PHE A 331 -27.62 -10.59 34.31
C PHE A 331 -27.07 -9.25 33.84
N ASN A 332 -26.62 -9.21 32.59
CA ASN A 332 -26.18 -8.00 31.93
C ASN A 332 -26.47 -8.10 30.43
N ALA A 333 -27.59 -7.49 30.01
CA ALA A 333 -28.04 -7.50 28.60
C ALA A 333 -27.01 -6.95 27.64
N SER A 334 -26.23 -5.91 28.04
CA SER A 334 -25.15 -5.32 27.22
C SER A 334 -24.03 -6.33 26.96
N SER A 335 -23.60 -7.07 28.00
CA SER A 335 -22.56 -8.09 27.85
C SER A 335 -23.01 -9.26 26.96
N TRP A 336 -24.27 -9.70 27.12
CA TRP A 336 -24.85 -10.71 26.23
C TRP A 336 -24.89 -10.25 24.77
N ASN A 337 -25.29 -9.00 24.54
CA ASN A 337 -25.32 -8.45 23.18
C ASN A 337 -23.92 -8.31 22.58
N ARG A 338 -22.92 -7.85 23.36
CA ARG A 338 -21.52 -7.78 22.90
C ARG A 338 -20.98 -9.17 22.52
N ALA A 339 -21.23 -10.18 23.33
CA ALA A 339 -20.80 -11.55 23.02
C ALA A 339 -21.48 -12.10 21.74
N ARG A 340 -22.78 -11.76 21.53
CA ARG A 340 -23.49 -12.14 20.31
C ARG A 340 -22.94 -11.44 19.08
N ARG A 341 -22.71 -10.12 19.15
CA ARG A 341 -22.10 -9.35 18.06
C ARG A 341 -20.73 -9.89 17.70
N ALA A 342 -19.85 -10.06 18.67
CA ALA A 342 -18.50 -10.61 18.43
C ALA A 342 -18.53 -12.01 17.79
N LYS A 343 -19.58 -12.83 18.05
CA LYS A 343 -19.77 -14.09 17.34
C LYS A 343 -20.12 -13.88 15.87
N THR A 344 -20.98 -12.90 15.57
CA THR A 344 -21.35 -12.56 14.20
C THR A 344 -20.14 -11.99 13.45
N ASP A 345 -19.39 -11.09 14.08
CA ASP A 345 -18.16 -10.52 13.51
C ASP A 345 -17.11 -11.61 13.18
N TRP A 346 -17.00 -12.64 14.04
CA TRP A 346 -16.16 -13.78 13.73
C TRP A 346 -16.69 -14.59 12.53
N GLN A 347 -18.00 -14.81 12.40
CA GLN A 347 -18.59 -15.50 11.26
C GLN A 347 -18.37 -14.70 9.96
N GLU A 348 -18.51 -13.38 10.02
CA GLU A 348 -18.19 -12.48 8.89
C GLU A 348 -16.72 -12.58 8.49
N ALA A 349 -15.80 -12.50 9.45
CA ALA A 349 -14.36 -12.65 9.17
C ALA A 349 -13.99 -14.03 8.57
N GLN A 350 -14.77 -15.08 8.87
CA GLN A 350 -14.60 -16.38 8.20
C GLN A 350 -15.04 -16.35 6.73
N LEU A 351 -16.11 -15.60 6.41
CA LEU A 351 -16.53 -15.37 5.02
C LEU A 351 -15.49 -14.57 4.27
N ASP A 352 -14.95 -13.50 4.88
CA ASP A 352 -13.86 -12.69 4.30
C ASP A 352 -12.62 -13.54 3.98
N LEU A 353 -12.26 -14.46 4.88
CA LEU A 353 -11.15 -15.40 4.63
C LEU A 353 -11.45 -16.33 3.43
N ALA A 354 -12.67 -16.87 3.36
CA ALA A 354 -13.06 -17.71 2.23
C ALA A 354 -13.05 -16.90 0.91
N GLU A 355 -13.49 -15.65 0.95
CA GLU A 355 -13.45 -14.75 -0.19
C GLU A 355 -12.01 -14.39 -0.59
N ALA A 356 -11.13 -14.08 0.36
CA ALA A 356 -9.72 -13.81 0.09
C ALA A 356 -9.02 -14.99 -0.60
N ARG A 357 -9.30 -16.22 -0.17
CA ARG A 357 -8.79 -17.43 -0.81
C ARG A 357 -9.31 -17.61 -2.23
N ARG A 358 -10.62 -17.43 -2.42
CA ARG A 358 -11.23 -17.49 -3.76
C ARG A 358 -10.64 -16.43 -4.67
N LYS A 359 -10.55 -15.18 -4.20
CA LYS A 359 -9.96 -14.08 -4.97
C LYS A 359 -8.51 -14.38 -5.36
N GLN A 360 -7.69 -14.90 -4.45
CA GLN A 360 -6.32 -15.32 -4.80
C GLN A 360 -6.30 -16.33 -5.95
N HIS A 361 -7.18 -17.32 -5.90
CA HIS A 361 -7.29 -18.34 -6.95
C HIS A 361 -7.75 -17.72 -8.28
N ASP A 362 -8.78 -16.88 -8.24
CA ASP A 362 -9.36 -16.26 -9.43
C ASP A 362 -8.37 -15.27 -10.08
N ASP A 363 -7.65 -14.46 -9.27
CA ASP A 363 -6.61 -13.55 -9.76
C ASP A 363 -5.45 -14.32 -10.43
N ALA A 364 -5.04 -15.45 -9.84
CA ALA A 364 -4.00 -16.31 -10.40
C ALA A 364 -4.43 -16.96 -11.72
N LEU A 365 -5.66 -17.49 -11.76
CA LEU A 365 -6.23 -18.06 -12.97
C LEU A 365 -6.36 -17.02 -14.08
N GLN A 366 -6.85 -15.81 -13.74
CA GLN A 366 -6.94 -14.72 -14.69
C GLN A 366 -5.57 -14.32 -15.25
N ALA A 367 -4.54 -14.23 -14.40
CA ALA A 367 -3.18 -13.92 -14.84
C ALA A 367 -2.64 -14.97 -15.83
N VAL A 368 -2.94 -16.27 -15.60
CA VAL A 368 -2.55 -17.36 -16.51
C VAL A 368 -3.31 -17.29 -17.83
N LEU A 369 -4.61 -17.07 -17.79
CA LEU A 369 -5.44 -16.91 -18.99
C LEU A 369 -4.98 -15.71 -19.83
N ASP A 370 -4.73 -14.58 -19.20
CA ASP A 370 -4.22 -13.38 -19.85
C ASP A 370 -2.85 -13.62 -20.49
N TYR A 371 -1.94 -14.28 -19.76
CA TYR A 371 -0.62 -14.62 -20.28
C TYR A 371 -0.70 -15.47 -21.56
N HIS A 372 -1.52 -16.52 -21.55
CA HIS A 372 -1.72 -17.35 -22.74
C HIS A 372 -2.45 -16.61 -23.87
N GLY A 373 -3.41 -15.73 -23.53
CA GLY A 373 -4.12 -14.87 -24.47
C GLY A 373 -3.13 -13.96 -25.20
N TYR A 374 -2.38 -13.15 -24.44
CA TYR A 374 -1.39 -12.21 -25.01
C TYR A 374 -0.25 -12.91 -25.76
N ALA A 375 0.20 -14.08 -25.33
CA ALA A 375 1.20 -14.85 -26.05
C ALA A 375 0.73 -15.23 -27.46
N ARG A 376 -0.52 -15.65 -27.62
CA ARG A 376 -1.13 -15.97 -28.93
C ARG A 376 -1.40 -14.70 -29.76
N GLU A 377 -1.85 -13.63 -29.11
CA GLU A 377 -2.06 -12.34 -29.77
C GLU A 377 -0.76 -11.78 -30.35
N VAL A 378 0.34 -11.81 -29.59
CA VAL A 378 1.64 -11.35 -30.06
C VAL A 378 2.09 -12.14 -31.30
N GLU A 379 1.97 -13.47 -31.28
CA GLU A 379 2.30 -14.29 -32.44
C GLU A 379 1.50 -13.93 -33.70
N GLN A 380 0.18 -13.70 -33.54
CA GLN A 380 -0.68 -13.31 -34.65
C GLN A 380 -0.42 -11.88 -35.12
N LEU A 381 -0.17 -10.96 -34.18
CA LEU A 381 0.12 -9.56 -34.48
C LEU A 381 1.47 -9.40 -35.16
N GLN A 382 2.47 -10.21 -34.84
CA GLN A 382 3.76 -10.25 -35.54
C GLN A 382 3.54 -10.63 -37.03
N ARG A 383 2.74 -11.65 -37.31
CA ARG A 383 2.37 -12.04 -38.69
C ARG A 383 1.59 -10.95 -39.39
N LYS A 384 0.63 -10.32 -38.68
CA LYS A 384 -0.15 -9.20 -39.21
C LYS A 384 0.72 -8.01 -39.58
N VAL A 385 1.62 -7.58 -38.68
CA VAL A 385 2.56 -6.47 -38.94
C VAL A 385 3.47 -6.77 -40.14
N ALA A 386 3.95 -8.00 -40.27
CA ALA A 386 4.75 -8.41 -41.43
C ALA A 386 3.96 -8.28 -42.75
N SER A 387 2.69 -8.74 -42.75
CA SER A 387 1.80 -8.65 -43.92
C SER A 387 1.42 -7.19 -44.24
N ASP A 388 1.06 -6.39 -43.24
CA ASP A 388 0.71 -4.97 -43.40
C ASP A 388 1.91 -4.14 -43.86
N SER A 389 3.11 -4.45 -43.38
CA SER A 389 4.35 -3.82 -43.82
C SER A 389 4.64 -4.09 -45.30
N LEU A 390 4.48 -5.35 -45.73
CA LEU A 390 4.64 -5.72 -47.14
C LEU A 390 3.56 -5.04 -48.00
N ALA A 391 2.30 -5.04 -47.56
CA ALA A 391 1.19 -4.39 -48.24
C ALA A 391 1.42 -2.90 -48.41
N HIS A 392 1.86 -2.21 -47.36
CA HIS A 392 2.20 -0.78 -47.44
C HIS A 392 3.38 -0.51 -48.36
N HIS A 393 4.44 -1.34 -48.32
CA HIS A 393 5.57 -1.23 -49.21
C HIS A 393 5.18 -1.38 -50.70
N LEU A 394 4.34 -2.37 -51.01
CA LEU A 394 3.85 -2.56 -52.38
C LEU A 394 2.91 -1.43 -52.81
N SER A 395 2.07 -0.90 -51.93
CA SER A 395 1.22 0.25 -52.18
C SER A 395 2.03 1.53 -52.42
N SER A 396 3.12 1.73 -51.69
CA SER A 396 4.05 2.85 -51.92
C SER A 396 4.67 2.78 -53.31
N ARG A 397 5.12 1.59 -53.75
CA ARG A 397 5.59 1.39 -55.11
C ARG A 397 4.58 1.68 -56.19
N LYS A 398 3.36 1.14 -56.04
CA LYS A 398 2.23 1.43 -56.99
C LYS A 398 1.88 2.91 -57.07
N TYR A 399 1.92 3.60 -55.91
CA TYR A 399 1.70 5.05 -55.88
C TYR A 399 2.79 5.81 -56.63
N GLU A 400 4.08 5.40 -56.49
CA GLU A 400 5.19 5.98 -57.23
C GLU A 400 5.06 5.81 -58.74
N GLU A 401 4.50 4.71 -59.17
CA GLU A 401 4.20 4.41 -60.59
C GLU A 401 2.89 5.03 -61.10
N GLY A 402 2.16 5.81 -60.25
CA GLY A 402 0.93 6.45 -60.60
C GLY A 402 -0.30 5.51 -60.66
N MET A 403 -0.15 4.26 -60.24
CA MET A 403 -1.19 3.22 -60.30
C MET A 403 -2.10 3.15 -59.06
N LEU A 404 -1.85 3.97 -58.02
CA LEU A 404 -2.60 3.96 -56.78
C LEU A 404 -2.92 5.40 -56.35
N SER A 405 -4.11 5.58 -55.71
CA SER A 405 -4.49 6.87 -55.15
C SER A 405 -3.77 7.20 -53.85
N VAL A 406 -3.65 8.48 -53.51
CA VAL A 406 -3.14 8.94 -52.21
C VAL A 406 -3.95 8.36 -51.06
N TYR A 407 -5.27 8.26 -51.24
CA TYR A 407 -6.20 7.72 -50.24
C TYR A 407 -5.89 6.24 -49.89
N ASP A 408 -5.69 5.42 -50.93
CA ASP A 408 -5.38 3.99 -50.73
C ASP A 408 -4.01 3.80 -50.07
N LEU A 409 -3.00 4.61 -50.44
CA LEU A 409 -1.71 4.60 -49.77
C LEU A 409 -1.81 4.97 -48.29
N HIS A 410 -2.57 6.04 -47.98
CA HIS A 410 -2.84 6.44 -46.61
C HIS A 410 -3.52 5.34 -45.79
N THR A 411 -4.51 4.65 -46.36
CA THR A 411 -5.23 3.57 -45.71
C THR A 411 -4.30 2.43 -45.30
N THR A 412 -3.35 2.06 -46.19
CA THR A 412 -2.37 1.01 -45.87
C THR A 412 -1.36 1.46 -44.81
N ALA A 413 -0.92 2.74 -44.83
CA ALA A 413 -0.06 3.33 -43.80
C ALA A 413 -0.76 3.35 -42.44
N GLN A 414 -2.04 3.73 -42.39
CA GLN A 414 -2.85 3.74 -41.17
C GLN A 414 -3.02 2.33 -40.59
N THR A 415 -3.30 1.34 -41.44
CA THR A 415 -3.43 -0.08 -41.05
C THR A 415 -2.13 -0.60 -40.44
N LEU A 416 -0.97 -0.31 -41.05
CA LEU A 416 0.33 -0.68 -40.54
C LEU A 416 0.62 -0.03 -39.20
N MET A 417 0.34 1.27 -39.06
CA MET A 417 0.53 1.97 -37.79
C MET A 417 -0.31 1.36 -36.66
N GLN A 418 -1.58 1.08 -36.92
CA GLN A 418 -2.49 0.43 -35.95
C GLN A 418 -1.98 -0.96 -35.55
N SER A 419 -1.54 -1.79 -36.50
CA SER A 419 -1.03 -3.13 -36.19
C SER A 419 0.27 -3.09 -35.39
N ARG A 420 1.17 -2.13 -35.64
CA ARG A 420 2.40 -1.91 -34.86
C ARG A 420 2.10 -1.46 -33.43
N LEU A 421 1.12 -0.56 -33.23
CA LEU A 421 0.70 -0.12 -31.88
C LEU A 421 0.07 -1.27 -31.10
N LEU A 422 -0.79 -2.08 -31.74
CA LEU A 422 -1.40 -3.25 -31.12
C LEU A 422 -0.34 -4.29 -30.73
N LEU A 423 0.63 -4.55 -31.60
CA LEU A 423 1.75 -5.45 -31.29
C LEU A 423 2.52 -4.95 -30.07
N LEU A 424 2.90 -3.68 -30.07
CA LEU A 424 3.62 -3.07 -28.95
C LEU A 424 2.85 -3.19 -27.64
N GLN A 425 1.53 -2.92 -27.67
CA GLN A 425 0.67 -3.03 -26.51
C GLN A 425 0.60 -4.47 -25.98
N SER A 426 0.38 -5.44 -26.87
CA SER A 426 0.29 -6.86 -26.50
C SER A 426 1.63 -7.41 -25.99
N GLU A 427 2.77 -6.98 -26.55
CA GLU A 427 4.12 -7.31 -26.01
C GLU A 427 4.33 -6.78 -24.59
N MET A 428 3.92 -5.54 -24.31
CA MET A 428 4.03 -4.95 -22.99
C MET A 428 3.12 -5.67 -21.98
N MET A 429 1.89 -6.00 -22.38
CA MET A 429 0.95 -6.75 -21.54
C MET A 429 1.43 -8.18 -21.30
N LEU A 430 2.01 -8.84 -22.29
CA LEU A 430 2.61 -10.17 -22.12
C LEU A 430 3.74 -10.15 -21.08
N ALA A 431 4.63 -9.15 -21.14
CA ALA A 431 5.71 -9.01 -20.17
C ALA A 431 5.20 -8.75 -18.75
N LEU A 432 4.12 -7.96 -18.60
CA LEU A 432 3.46 -7.72 -17.33
C LEU A 432 2.84 -9.01 -16.77
N LYS A 433 2.05 -9.71 -17.59
CA LYS A 433 1.32 -10.92 -17.16
C LYS A 433 2.27 -12.08 -16.85
N ALA A 434 3.38 -12.21 -17.58
CA ALA A 434 4.43 -13.18 -17.27
C ALA A 434 5.00 -13.00 -15.84
N ARG A 435 5.24 -11.74 -15.43
CA ARG A 435 5.70 -11.44 -14.06
C ARG A 435 4.63 -11.69 -13.00
N LEU A 436 3.37 -11.35 -13.29
CA LEU A 436 2.26 -11.64 -12.38
C LEU A 436 2.07 -13.14 -12.19
N VAL A 437 2.12 -13.95 -13.24
CA VAL A 437 2.06 -15.42 -13.14
C VAL A 437 3.22 -15.92 -12.26
N ASN A 438 4.45 -15.44 -12.48
CA ASN A 438 5.58 -15.81 -11.63
C ASN A 438 5.32 -15.47 -10.16
N TYR A 439 4.81 -14.27 -9.88
CA TYR A 439 4.45 -13.84 -8.53
C TYR A 439 3.39 -14.75 -7.88
N TYR A 440 2.35 -15.14 -8.61
CA TYR A 440 1.32 -16.04 -8.08
C TYR A 440 1.85 -17.44 -7.78
N VAL A 441 2.83 -17.91 -8.55
CA VAL A 441 3.41 -19.24 -8.40
C VAL A 441 4.50 -19.30 -7.33
N THR A 442 5.40 -18.31 -7.31
CA THR A 442 6.59 -18.32 -6.45
C THR A 442 6.49 -17.45 -5.20
N GLY A 443 5.55 -16.51 -5.18
CA GLY A 443 5.47 -15.46 -4.17
C GLY A 443 6.47 -14.31 -4.38
N GLU A 444 7.33 -14.39 -5.40
CA GLU A 444 8.35 -13.36 -5.70
C GLU A 444 8.02 -12.63 -7.00
N LEU A 445 8.03 -11.30 -6.99
CA LEU A 445 7.77 -10.46 -8.18
C LEU A 445 8.88 -10.54 -9.25
N GLY A 446 9.91 -11.36 -9.04
CA GLY A 446 10.94 -11.67 -10.05
C GLY A 446 11.75 -10.44 -10.52
N VAL A 447 11.86 -9.39 -9.69
CA VAL A 447 12.60 -8.17 -10.00
C VAL A 447 14.03 -8.30 -9.44
N ARG A 448 14.76 -9.32 -9.88
CA ARG A 448 16.21 -9.33 -9.70
C ARG A 448 16.86 -8.59 -10.88
N ASN A 449 17.82 -7.70 -10.56
CA ASN A 449 18.63 -6.92 -11.50
C ASN A 449 19.34 -7.80 -12.51
#